data_2190067409150b3c8fa40a8205255554
#
_entry.id   2190067409150b3c8fa40a8205255554
#
_cell.length_a   1.000
_cell.length_b   1.000
_cell.length_c   1.000
_cell.angle_alpha   90.00
_cell.angle_beta   90.00
_cell.angle_gamma   90.00
#
_symmetry.space_group_name_H-M   'P 1'
#
loop_
_entity.id
_entity.type
_entity.pdbx_description
1 polymer ?
#
loop_
_entity_poly.entity_id
_entity_poly.type
_entity_poly.pdbx_seq_one_letter_code
_entity_poly.pdbx_strand_id
1 'polypeptide(L)'
;MKKTSLVIGVLLFSLFACQKEKNTVIYDIASERYLSPLDDENNAGIWLLGRTNQSKDWALLSRSIEGFTYENGFEYTLEIKEIPTEGHIDQAPFKLKLVRTIRKVKKDTQDIPEKYRKSLYVE
;
A
#
# COMPACT_ATOMS: atom_id res chain seq x y z
N MET A 1 29.50 38.04 5.11
CA MET A 1 28.86 38.05 3.82
C MET A 1 28.75 36.69 3.18
N LYS A 2 29.72 35.84 3.34
CA LYS A 2 29.64 34.46 2.81
C LYS A 2 28.66 33.56 3.56
N LYS A 3 28.21 33.96 4.74
CA LYS A 3 27.29 33.16 5.58
C LYS A 3 25.84 33.21 5.13
N THR A 4 25.47 34.21 4.35
CA THR A 4 24.09 34.36 3.88
C THR A 4 23.67 33.35 2.82
N SER A 5 24.59 32.89 1.99
CA SER A 5 24.26 31.89 0.96
C SER A 5 24.03 30.51 1.53
N LEU A 6 24.62 30.18 2.67
CA LEU A 6 24.37 28.90 3.34
C LEU A 6 22.97 28.80 3.95
N VAL A 7 22.45 29.90 4.44
CA VAL A 7 21.11 29.95 5.04
C VAL A 7 20.03 29.72 3.98
N ILE A 8 20.23 30.24 2.80
CA ILE A 8 19.29 30.08 1.68
C ILE A 8 19.20 28.61 1.25
N GLY A 9 20.33 27.92 1.23
CA GLY A 9 20.35 26.50 0.88
C GLY A 9 19.59 25.62 1.87
N VAL A 10 19.67 25.95 3.16
CA VAL A 10 18.94 25.20 4.20
C VAL A 10 17.44 25.42 4.09
N LEU A 11 17.01 26.64 3.76
CA LEU A 11 15.60 26.96 3.59
C LEU A 11 14.97 26.21 2.41
N LEU A 12 15.70 26.08 1.31
CA LEU A 12 15.23 25.33 0.15
C LEU A 12 15.04 23.85 0.49
N PHE A 13 15.90 23.29 1.29
CA PHE A 13 15.81 21.89 1.69
C PHE A 13 14.59 21.61 2.56
N SER A 14 14.24 22.53 3.44
CA SER A 14 13.07 22.35 4.31
C SER A 14 11.75 22.48 3.54
N LEU A 15 11.70 23.17 2.42
CA LEU A 15 10.50 23.26 1.59
C LEU A 15 10.11 21.92 0.96
N PHE A 16 11.08 21.09 0.60
CA PHE A 16 10.80 19.75 0.06
C PHE A 16 10.18 18.82 1.09
N ALA A 17 10.50 18.98 2.35
CA ALA A 17 9.96 18.16 3.42
C ALA A 17 8.47 18.40 3.67
N CYS A 18 7.94 19.53 3.22
CA CYS A 18 6.55 19.93 3.46
C CYS A 18 5.58 19.54 2.34
N GLN A 19 6.05 18.80 1.33
CA GLN A 19 5.23 18.48 0.16
C GLN A 19 4.54 17.11 0.24
N LYS A 20 4.38 16.55 1.43
CA LYS A 20 3.59 15.33 1.59
C LYS A 20 2.12 15.62 1.34
N GLU A 21 1.50 14.81 0.48
CA GLU A 21 0.06 14.88 0.32
C GLU A 21 -0.63 14.50 1.63
N LYS A 22 -1.76 15.14 1.88
CA LYS A 22 -2.59 14.80 3.03
C LYS A 22 -3.37 13.53 2.75
N ASN A 23 -3.67 12.77 3.80
CA ASN A 23 -4.48 11.56 3.74
C ASN A 23 -3.84 10.41 2.98
N THR A 24 -2.52 10.34 3.02
CA THR A 24 -1.82 9.19 2.46
C THR A 24 -1.40 8.22 3.56
N VAL A 25 -1.34 6.96 3.20
CA VAL A 25 -0.93 5.87 4.07
C VAL A 25 0.12 5.07 3.35
N ILE A 26 1.12 4.59 4.09
CA ILE A 26 2.14 3.73 3.53
C ILE A 26 1.69 2.28 3.69
N TYR A 27 1.64 1.57 2.57
CA TYR A 27 1.30 0.15 2.53
C TYR A 27 2.51 -0.67 2.13
N ASP A 28 2.75 -1.76 2.84
CA ASP A 28 3.60 -2.83 2.36
C ASP A 28 2.71 -3.87 1.71
N ILE A 29 3.07 -4.33 0.53
CA ILE A 29 2.34 -5.36 -0.21
C ILE A 29 3.20 -6.60 -0.28
N ALA A 30 2.65 -7.73 0.13
CA ALA A 30 3.38 -9.00 0.13
C ALA A 30 3.68 -9.47 -1.29
N SER A 31 4.72 -10.27 -1.41
CA SER A 31 5.22 -10.75 -2.70
C SER A 31 4.33 -11.79 -3.36
N GLU A 32 3.30 -12.28 -2.69
CA GLU A 32 2.40 -13.30 -3.21
C GLU A 32 0.95 -12.91 -2.97
N ARG A 33 0.06 -13.51 -3.75
CA ARG A 33 -1.37 -13.30 -3.63
C ARG A 33 -2.02 -14.47 -2.91
N TYR A 34 -3.20 -14.24 -2.38
CA TYR A 34 -3.88 -15.21 -1.54
C TYR A 34 -5.33 -15.35 -1.95
N LEU A 35 -5.89 -16.54 -1.77
CA LEU A 35 -7.30 -16.77 -2.02
C LEU A 35 -8.11 -16.20 -0.86
N SER A 36 -9.25 -15.61 -1.21
CA SER A 36 -10.17 -15.11 -0.19
C SER A 36 -10.63 -16.26 0.71
N PRO A 37 -10.62 -16.10 2.02
CA PRO A 37 -11.16 -17.12 2.93
C PRO A 37 -12.67 -17.18 2.94
N LEU A 38 -13.34 -16.21 2.30
CA LEU A 38 -14.79 -16.17 2.22
C LEU A 38 -15.25 -17.06 1.07
N ASP A 39 -15.93 -18.12 1.42
CA ASP A 39 -16.50 -19.09 0.47
C ASP A 39 -17.78 -18.54 -0.17
N ASP A 40 -17.75 -17.28 -0.52
CA ASP A 40 -18.88 -16.60 -1.13
C ASP A 40 -18.57 -16.43 -2.61
N GLU A 41 -19.47 -16.85 -3.46
CA GLU A 41 -19.34 -16.73 -4.92
C GLU A 41 -19.01 -15.31 -5.35
N ASN A 42 -19.46 -14.32 -4.58
CA ASN A 42 -19.22 -12.91 -4.88
C ASN A 42 -17.87 -12.40 -4.38
N ASN A 43 -17.24 -13.14 -3.48
CA ASN A 43 -15.97 -12.74 -2.88
C ASN A 43 -14.84 -13.72 -3.15
N ALA A 44 -15.13 -14.78 -3.89
CA ALA A 44 -14.10 -15.72 -4.31
C ALA A 44 -13.16 -14.99 -5.28
N GLY A 45 -11.92 -14.78 -4.87
CA GLY A 45 -10.97 -14.09 -5.70
C GLY A 45 -9.55 -14.18 -5.16
N ILE A 46 -8.65 -13.68 -5.97
CA ILE A 46 -7.24 -13.63 -5.65
C ILE A 46 -6.98 -12.24 -5.10
N TRP A 47 -6.52 -12.17 -3.87
CA TRP A 47 -6.37 -10.92 -3.14
C TRP A 47 -4.92 -10.65 -2.81
N LEU A 48 -4.57 -9.36 -2.79
CA LEU A 48 -3.29 -8.91 -2.27
C LEU A 48 -3.32 -8.93 -0.75
N LEU A 49 -2.16 -9.15 -0.16
CA LEU A 49 -1.98 -9.06 1.27
C LEU A 49 -1.15 -7.81 1.56
N GLY A 50 -1.67 -6.94 2.41
CA GLY A 50 -1.00 -5.68 2.73
C GLY A 50 -1.02 -5.36 4.21
N ARG A 51 -0.14 -4.47 4.61
CA ARG A 51 -0.15 -3.88 5.95
C ARG A 51 0.20 -2.41 5.84
N THR A 52 -0.30 -1.63 6.79
CA THR A 52 -0.04 -0.19 6.81
C THR A 52 1.00 0.16 7.86
N ASN A 53 1.58 1.35 7.75
CA ASN A 53 2.47 1.86 8.78
C ASN A 53 1.75 2.17 10.09
N GLN A 54 0.43 2.24 10.08
CA GLN A 54 -0.39 2.46 11.27
C GLN A 54 -0.76 1.16 11.98
N SER A 55 -0.82 0.07 11.22
CA SER A 55 -1.09 -1.26 11.75
C SER A 55 -0.08 -2.22 11.14
N LYS A 56 0.69 -2.89 11.98
CA LYS A 56 1.75 -3.80 11.51
C LYS A 56 1.23 -5.18 11.18
N ASP A 57 -0.07 -5.39 11.23
CA ASP A 57 -0.67 -6.67 10.95
C ASP A 57 -1.01 -6.81 9.46
N TRP A 58 -0.65 -7.94 8.88
CA TRP A 58 -1.03 -8.27 7.51
C TRP A 58 -2.54 -8.50 7.43
N ALA A 59 -3.15 -8.00 6.38
CA ALA A 59 -4.57 -8.18 6.12
C ALA A 59 -4.82 -8.31 4.63
N LEU A 60 -5.85 -9.07 4.26
CA LEU A 60 -6.25 -9.17 2.86
C LEU A 60 -6.85 -7.84 2.41
N LEU A 61 -6.39 -7.36 1.26
CA LEU A 61 -6.94 -6.16 0.65
C LEU A 61 -8.12 -6.54 -0.23
N SER A 62 -9.30 -6.16 0.21
CA SER A 62 -10.54 -6.43 -0.50
C SER A 62 -10.79 -5.47 -1.66
N ARG A 63 -9.91 -4.51 -1.85
CA ARG A 63 -10.05 -3.45 -2.86
C ARG A 63 -8.83 -3.41 -3.75
N SER A 64 -9.09 -3.11 -5.02
CA SER A 64 -7.99 -2.84 -5.94
C SER A 64 -7.38 -1.47 -5.63
N ILE A 65 -6.11 -1.33 -5.97
CA ILE A 65 -5.39 -0.06 -5.84
C ILE A 65 -5.31 0.55 -7.23
N GLU A 66 -6.01 1.68 -7.41
CA GLU A 66 -6.01 2.38 -8.69
C GLU A 66 -4.61 2.87 -9.05
N GLY A 67 -4.19 2.58 -10.26
CA GLY A 67 -2.87 2.98 -10.75
C GLY A 67 -1.74 2.03 -10.38
N PHE A 68 -2.02 0.96 -9.66
CA PHE A 68 -1.02 -0.01 -9.26
C PHE A 68 -1.12 -1.30 -10.08
N THR A 69 0.00 -1.73 -10.62
CA THR A 69 0.12 -3.00 -11.33
C THR A 69 0.99 -3.95 -10.50
N TYR A 70 0.38 -5.01 -10.02
CA TYR A 70 1.06 -6.01 -9.20
C TYR A 70 1.84 -6.99 -10.05
N GLU A 71 3.04 -7.35 -9.60
CA GLU A 71 3.86 -8.38 -10.20
C GLU A 71 4.22 -9.41 -9.14
N ASN A 72 3.90 -10.68 -9.40
CA ASN A 72 4.16 -11.76 -8.45
C ASN A 72 5.66 -11.93 -8.21
N GLY A 73 6.02 -12.19 -6.96
CA GLY A 73 7.42 -12.36 -6.57
C GLY A 73 8.10 -11.07 -6.11
N PHE A 74 7.39 -9.94 -6.14
CA PHE A 74 7.93 -8.66 -5.69
C PHE A 74 7.18 -8.14 -4.47
N GLU A 75 7.92 -7.68 -3.49
CA GLU A 75 7.39 -6.98 -2.33
C GLU A 75 7.42 -5.49 -2.61
N TYR A 76 6.33 -4.80 -2.30
CA TYR A 76 6.18 -3.37 -2.59
C TYR A 76 6.01 -2.57 -1.31
N THR A 77 6.50 -1.35 -1.34
CA THR A 77 6.13 -0.31 -0.40
C THR A 77 5.53 0.83 -1.21
N LEU A 78 4.29 1.16 -0.93
CA LEU A 78 3.50 2.11 -1.72
C LEU A 78 3.00 3.24 -0.85
N GLU A 79 2.98 4.43 -1.40
CA GLU A 79 2.23 5.53 -0.82
C GLU A 79 0.86 5.56 -1.47
N ILE A 80 -0.17 5.38 -0.67
CA ILE A 80 -1.55 5.22 -1.12
C ILE A 80 -2.39 6.36 -0.57
N LYS A 81 -3.20 6.95 -1.42
CA LYS A 81 -4.19 7.93 -1.01
C LYS A 81 -5.52 7.23 -0.78
N GLU A 82 -6.08 7.42 0.40
CA GLU A 82 -7.41 6.93 0.73
C GLU A 82 -8.43 8.00 0.39
N ILE A 83 -9.28 7.73 -0.61
CA ILE A 83 -10.26 8.69 -1.08
C ILE A 83 -11.63 8.26 -0.55
N PRO A 84 -12.29 9.08 0.28
CA PRO A 84 -13.62 8.75 0.78
C PRO A 84 -14.62 8.58 -0.36
N THR A 85 -15.46 7.55 -0.26
CA THR A 85 -16.54 7.34 -1.21
C THR A 85 -17.82 7.99 -0.70
N GLU A 86 -18.83 8.08 -1.57
CA GLU A 86 -20.06 8.84 -1.23
C GLU A 86 -21.01 8.13 -0.28
N GLY A 87 -20.58 7.10 0.42
CA GLY A 87 -21.36 6.52 1.51
C GLY A 87 -22.55 5.67 1.09
N HIS A 88 -22.53 5.09 -0.09
CA HIS A 88 -23.52 4.07 -0.45
C HIS A 88 -23.29 2.81 0.37
N ILE A 89 -24.36 2.17 0.77
CA ILE A 89 -24.31 1.00 1.67
C ILE A 89 -23.42 -0.11 1.15
N ASP A 90 -23.37 -0.27 -0.18
CA ASP A 90 -22.62 -1.35 -0.83
C ASP A 90 -21.20 -0.96 -1.20
N GLN A 91 -20.78 0.27 -0.91
CA GLN A 91 -19.44 0.73 -1.25
C GLN A 91 -18.51 0.65 -0.05
N ALA A 92 -17.26 0.28 -0.31
CA ALA A 92 -16.21 0.44 0.68
C ALA A 92 -16.07 1.92 1.05
N PRO A 93 -15.74 2.25 2.31
CA PRO A 93 -15.67 3.63 2.76
C PRO A 93 -14.60 4.46 2.05
N PHE A 94 -13.60 3.81 1.44
CA PHE A 94 -12.51 4.48 0.75
C PHE A 94 -12.18 3.78 -0.55
N LYS A 95 -11.74 4.55 -1.54
CA LYS A 95 -11.00 4.06 -2.69
C LYS A 95 -9.52 4.20 -2.41
N LEU A 96 -8.73 3.27 -2.91
CA LEU A 96 -7.29 3.32 -2.78
C LEU A 96 -6.68 3.73 -4.11
N LYS A 97 -5.86 4.77 -4.09
CA LYS A 97 -5.18 5.29 -5.27
C LYS A 97 -3.68 5.36 -5.02
N LEU A 98 -2.91 4.80 -5.93
CA LEU A 98 -1.46 4.88 -5.84
C LEU A 98 -0.98 6.31 -6.06
N VAL A 99 -0.23 6.85 -5.11
CA VAL A 99 0.45 8.13 -5.26
C VAL A 99 1.83 7.89 -5.87
N ARG A 100 2.58 6.95 -5.29
CA ARG A 100 3.89 6.56 -5.82
C ARG A 100 4.33 5.21 -5.26
N THR A 101 5.19 4.54 -6.01
CA THR A 101 5.87 3.35 -5.53
C THR A 101 7.18 3.78 -4.85
N ILE A 102 7.26 3.56 -3.55
CA ILE A 102 8.46 3.92 -2.79
C ILE A 102 9.53 2.87 -3.01
N ARG A 103 9.13 1.59 -3.04
CA ARG A 103 10.06 0.47 -3.13
C ARG A 103 9.41 -0.70 -3.84
N LYS A 104 10.17 -1.35 -4.70
CA LYS A 104 9.79 -2.61 -5.36
C LYS A 104 11.01 -3.53 -5.33
N VAL A 105 10.93 -4.66 -4.64
CA VAL A 105 12.07 -5.57 -4.45
C VAL A 105 11.63 -6.99 -4.72
N LYS A 106 12.43 -7.70 -5.52
CA LYS A 106 12.22 -9.13 -5.71
C LYS A 106 12.61 -9.85 -4.43
N LYS A 107 11.61 -10.35 -3.71
CA LYS A 107 11.82 -10.92 -2.39
C LYS A 107 10.58 -11.71 -1.98
N ASP A 108 10.80 -12.85 -1.32
CA ASP A 108 9.71 -13.59 -0.70
C ASP A 108 9.42 -12.97 0.67
N THR A 109 8.18 -12.55 0.87
CA THR A 109 7.77 -11.99 2.15
C THR A 109 7.76 -13.10 3.21
N GLN A 110 8.46 -12.88 4.32
CA GLN A 110 8.73 -13.92 5.31
C GLN A 110 7.78 -13.97 6.49
N ASP A 111 7.27 -12.82 6.90
CA ASP A 111 6.50 -12.70 8.14
C ASP A 111 4.98 -12.80 7.94
N ILE A 112 4.58 -13.65 7.02
CA ILE A 112 3.16 -13.86 6.74
C ILE A 112 2.56 -14.83 7.77
N PRO A 113 1.44 -14.46 8.41
CA PRO A 113 0.77 -15.37 9.36
C PRO A 113 0.33 -16.68 8.71
N GLU A 114 0.38 -17.75 9.50
CA GLU A 114 0.04 -19.10 9.05
C GLU A 114 -1.36 -19.19 8.45
N LYS A 115 -2.31 -18.44 8.98
CA LYS A 115 -3.69 -18.42 8.48
C LYS A 115 -3.79 -18.00 7.01
N TYR A 116 -2.86 -17.17 6.54
CA TYR A 116 -2.83 -16.75 5.14
C TYR A 116 -2.04 -17.71 4.27
N ARG A 117 -1.00 -18.34 4.81
CA ARG A 117 -0.17 -19.29 4.06
C ARG A 117 -0.97 -20.47 3.52
N LYS A 118 -2.02 -20.86 4.23
CA LYS A 118 -2.91 -21.94 3.80
C LYS A 118 -3.72 -21.57 2.56
N SER A 119 -3.88 -20.29 2.30
CA SER A 119 -4.67 -19.78 1.18
C SER A 119 -3.80 -19.21 0.07
N LEU A 120 -2.53 -19.58 0.04
CA LEU A 120 -1.58 -19.09 -0.95
C LEU A 120 -2.04 -19.43 -2.36
N TYR A 121 -2.08 -18.41 -3.23
CA TYR A 121 -2.37 -18.60 -4.64
C TYR A 121 -1.06 -18.88 -5.40
N VAL A 122 -1.03 -20.01 -6.06
CA VAL A 122 0.11 -20.42 -6.87
C VAL A 122 -0.29 -20.36 -8.34
N GLU A 123 0.43 -19.56 -9.12
CA GLU A 123 0.22 -19.44 -10.55
C GLU A 123 0.73 -20.65 -11.31
#